data_f2c98528ee1eabc00fadc6985b3b6c2c
#
_entry.id   f2c98528ee1eabc00fadc6985b3b6c2c
#
_cell.length_a   1.000
_cell.length_b   1.000
_cell.length_c   1.000
_cell.angle_alpha   90.00
_cell.angle_beta   90.00
_cell.angle_gamma   90.00
#
_symmetry.space_group_name_H-M   'P 1'
#
loop_
_entity.id
_entity.type
_entity.pdbx_description
1 polymer ?
#
loop_
_entity_poly.entity_id
_entity_poly.type
_entity_poly.pdbx_seq_one_letter_code
_entity_poly.pdbx_strand_id
1 'polypeptide(L)'
;MTNQRPHKNLTVWQKALLLVKRIYEITKHFPKEEEFGLKSQLRRASVSVPSNIAEGLTRRSRNDKLHFLNTADASLSEIDTQLEISLMLGFLDQTNFDETEESLIAGEQLLGGLKRSIARQ
;
A
#
# COMPACT_ATOMS: atom_id res chain seq x y z
N MET A 1 -27.65 7.21 11.32
CA MET A 1 -27.32 6.54 10.06
C MET A 1 -25.96 6.99 9.55
N THR A 2 -25.16 6.06 9.11
CA THR A 2 -23.85 6.40 8.63
C THR A 2 -23.81 6.48 7.11
N ASN A 3 -23.02 7.41 6.58
CA ASN A 3 -22.76 7.54 5.14
C ASN A 3 -21.43 6.91 4.78
N GLN A 4 -21.06 5.86 5.51
CA GLN A 4 -19.81 5.16 5.26
C GLN A 4 -19.83 4.52 3.89
N ARG A 5 -18.77 4.76 3.17
CA ARG A 5 -18.58 4.11 1.87
C ARG A 5 -18.18 2.65 2.08
N PRO A 6 -18.54 1.75 1.17
CA PRO A 6 -18.30 0.30 1.35
C PRO A 6 -16.85 -0.07 1.65
N HIS A 7 -15.87 0.60 1.03
CA HIS A 7 -14.46 0.28 1.23
C HIS A 7 -14.00 0.51 2.66
N LYS A 8 -14.65 1.41 3.41
CA LYS A 8 -14.22 1.75 4.77
C LYS A 8 -14.39 0.60 5.76
N ASN A 9 -15.22 -0.37 5.43
CA ASN A 9 -15.41 -1.56 6.27
C ASN A 9 -14.48 -2.71 5.90
N LEU A 10 -13.72 -2.59 4.82
CA LEU A 10 -12.84 -3.68 4.39
C LEU A 10 -11.53 -3.69 5.13
N THR A 11 -11.18 -4.86 5.64
CA THR A 11 -9.90 -5.05 6.35
C THR A 11 -8.71 -4.66 5.49
N VAL A 12 -8.72 -5.02 4.19
CA VAL A 12 -7.60 -4.70 3.31
C VAL A 12 -7.38 -3.20 3.18
N TRP A 13 -8.47 -2.42 3.10
CA TRP A 13 -8.35 -0.96 3.03
C TRP A 13 -7.83 -0.38 4.34
N GLN A 14 -8.35 -0.85 5.46
CA GLN A 14 -7.93 -0.40 6.79
C GLN A 14 -6.46 -0.72 7.03
N LYS A 15 -6.00 -1.90 6.64
CA LYS A 15 -4.60 -2.29 6.74
C LYS A 15 -3.72 -1.46 5.81
N ALA A 16 -4.22 -1.11 4.63
CA ALA A 16 -3.52 -0.23 3.70
C ALA A 16 -3.28 1.16 4.32
N LEU A 17 -4.27 1.68 5.06
CA LEU A 17 -4.08 2.96 5.77
C LEU A 17 -2.99 2.86 6.84
N LEU A 18 -2.95 1.73 7.56
CA LEU A 18 -1.91 1.52 8.56
C LEU A 18 -0.52 1.42 7.92
N LEU A 19 -0.44 0.83 6.72
CA LEU A 19 0.81 0.80 5.97
C LEU A 19 1.25 2.22 5.60
N VAL A 20 0.34 3.07 5.15
CA VAL A 20 0.65 4.48 4.86
C VAL A 20 1.25 5.15 6.09
N LYS A 21 0.59 4.99 7.23
CA LYS A 21 1.08 5.56 8.49
C LYS A 21 2.49 5.06 8.81
N ARG A 22 2.72 3.77 8.65
CA ARG A 22 4.01 3.15 8.91
C ARG A 22 5.10 3.72 7.98
N ILE A 23 4.79 3.85 6.69
CA ILE A 23 5.74 4.40 5.71
C ILE A 23 6.10 5.84 6.07
N TYR A 24 5.13 6.65 6.49
CA TYR A 24 5.40 8.02 6.91
C TYR A 24 6.29 8.06 8.15
N GLU A 25 6.05 7.15 9.10
CA GLU A 25 6.87 7.07 10.32
C GLU A 25 8.32 6.69 10.02
N ILE A 26 8.54 5.64 9.24
CA ILE A 26 9.90 5.16 8.97
C ILE A 26 10.69 6.08 8.04
N THR A 27 10.02 6.89 7.22
CA THR A 27 10.71 7.80 6.31
C THR A 27 11.00 9.17 6.91
N LYS A 28 10.51 9.44 8.12
CA LYS A 28 10.68 10.72 8.80
C LYS A 28 12.15 11.12 8.92
N HIS A 29 13.02 10.16 9.16
CA HIS A 29 14.43 10.39 9.43
C HIS A 29 15.33 10.05 8.24
N PHE A 30 14.76 9.88 7.05
CA PHE A 30 15.55 9.67 5.84
C PHE A 30 16.43 10.91 5.59
N PRO A 31 17.59 10.73 4.94
CA PRO A 31 18.48 11.86 4.66
C PRO A 31 17.77 12.96 3.89
N LYS A 32 18.21 14.19 4.13
CA LYS A 32 17.64 15.37 3.49
C LYS A 32 17.73 15.29 1.96
N GLU A 33 18.78 14.64 1.46
CA GLU A 33 19.01 14.45 0.03
C GLU A 33 17.91 13.58 -0.61
N GLU A 34 17.17 12.82 0.22
CA GLU A 34 16.09 11.95 -0.27
C GLU A 34 14.71 12.56 -0.12
N GLU A 35 14.61 13.83 0.24
CA GLU A 35 13.31 14.51 0.42
C GLU A 35 12.45 14.39 -0.83
N PHE A 36 13.03 14.59 -2.01
CA PHE A 36 12.33 14.48 -3.30
C PHE A 36 12.70 13.21 -4.05
N GLY A 37 13.39 12.29 -3.41
CA GLY A 37 13.78 11.02 -3.99
C GLY A 37 13.02 9.87 -3.33
N LEU A 38 13.76 8.99 -2.67
CA LEU A 38 13.22 7.74 -2.12
C LEU A 38 12.10 7.97 -1.09
N LYS A 39 12.23 8.99 -0.24
CA LYS A 39 11.20 9.34 0.73
C LYS A 39 9.89 9.68 0.04
N SER A 40 9.96 10.55 -0.97
CA SER A 40 8.79 10.97 -1.74
C SER A 40 8.15 9.79 -2.48
N GLN A 41 8.97 8.94 -3.08
CA GLN A 41 8.49 7.78 -3.82
C GLN A 41 7.79 6.78 -2.93
N LEU A 42 8.35 6.46 -1.76
CA LEU A 42 7.74 5.56 -0.80
C LEU A 42 6.38 6.08 -0.33
N ARG A 43 6.32 7.35 0.01
CA ARG A 43 5.08 7.95 0.50
C ARG A 43 4.01 7.96 -0.58
N ARG A 44 4.37 8.31 -1.79
CA ARG A 44 3.44 8.33 -2.92
C ARG A 44 2.91 6.94 -3.24
N ALA A 45 3.80 5.94 -3.30
CA ALA A 45 3.40 4.57 -3.55
C ALA A 45 2.48 4.05 -2.45
N SER A 46 2.76 4.38 -1.18
CA SER A 46 1.92 3.92 -0.07
C SER A 46 0.51 4.49 -0.15
N VAL A 47 0.36 5.78 -0.44
CA VAL A 47 -0.95 6.43 -0.57
C VAL A 47 -1.73 5.84 -1.74
N SER A 48 -1.04 5.44 -2.81
CA SER A 48 -1.66 4.82 -3.98
C SER A 48 -2.40 3.53 -3.65
N VAL A 49 -1.96 2.77 -2.64
CA VAL A 49 -2.58 1.49 -2.29
C VAL A 49 -4.04 1.66 -1.84
N PRO A 50 -4.33 2.37 -0.74
CA PRO A 50 -5.72 2.53 -0.32
C PRO A 50 -6.55 3.34 -1.31
N SER A 51 -5.92 4.29 -2.01
CA SER A 51 -6.63 5.11 -3.00
C SER A 51 -7.18 4.27 -4.14
N ASN A 52 -6.38 3.34 -4.67
CA ASN A 52 -6.81 2.48 -5.76
C ASN A 52 -7.78 1.39 -5.30
N ILE A 53 -7.65 0.90 -4.08
CA ILE A 53 -8.64 -0.02 -3.53
C ILE A 53 -10.01 0.67 -3.48
N ALA A 54 -10.06 1.86 -2.92
CA ALA A 54 -11.31 2.63 -2.82
C ALA A 54 -11.88 2.91 -4.21
N GLU A 55 -11.05 3.36 -5.13
CA GLU A 55 -11.46 3.68 -6.49
C GLU A 55 -12.06 2.46 -7.19
N GLY A 56 -11.38 1.32 -7.08
CA GLY A 56 -11.84 0.07 -7.70
C GLY A 56 -13.22 -0.35 -7.21
N LEU A 57 -13.49 -0.16 -5.92
CA LEU A 57 -14.77 -0.57 -5.33
C LEU A 57 -15.93 0.34 -5.72
N THR A 58 -15.66 1.51 -6.32
CA THR A 58 -16.71 2.37 -6.84
C THR A 58 -17.09 2.03 -8.28
N ARG A 59 -16.30 1.19 -8.96
CA ARG A 59 -16.53 0.84 -10.35
C ARG A 59 -17.64 -0.20 -10.46
N ARG A 60 -18.29 -0.25 -11.62
CA ARG A 60 -19.42 -1.15 -11.85
C ARG A 60 -18.99 -2.48 -12.43
N SER A 61 -18.07 -2.46 -13.41
CA SER A 61 -17.67 -3.69 -14.07
C SER A 61 -16.57 -4.39 -13.29
N ARG A 62 -16.57 -5.71 -13.38
CA ARG A 62 -15.52 -6.54 -12.79
C ARG A 62 -14.15 -6.16 -13.33
N ASN A 63 -14.04 -5.94 -14.63
CA ASN A 63 -12.75 -5.61 -15.26
C ASN A 63 -12.22 -4.26 -14.75
N ASP A 64 -13.08 -3.27 -14.61
CA ASP A 64 -12.66 -1.96 -14.07
C ASP A 64 -12.22 -2.08 -12.61
N LYS A 65 -12.96 -2.84 -11.81
CA LYS A 65 -12.57 -3.09 -10.42
C LYS A 65 -11.19 -3.71 -10.35
N LEU A 66 -10.96 -4.77 -11.14
CA LEU A 66 -9.68 -5.48 -11.15
C LEU A 66 -8.56 -4.59 -11.64
N HIS A 67 -8.82 -3.69 -12.59
CA HIS A 67 -7.82 -2.74 -13.06
C HIS A 67 -7.25 -1.91 -11.90
N PHE A 68 -8.12 -1.33 -11.08
CA PHE A 68 -7.66 -0.50 -9.95
C PHE A 68 -7.01 -1.34 -8.86
N LEU A 69 -7.52 -2.53 -8.60
CA LEU A 69 -6.91 -3.43 -7.61
C LEU A 69 -5.53 -3.92 -8.07
N ASN A 70 -5.35 -4.14 -9.36
CA ASN A 70 -4.03 -4.47 -9.92
C ASN A 70 -3.05 -3.31 -9.80
N THR A 71 -3.54 -2.08 -9.93
CA THR A 71 -2.71 -0.88 -9.70
C THR A 71 -2.26 -0.80 -8.24
N ALA A 72 -3.17 -1.09 -7.30
CA ALA A 72 -2.82 -1.15 -5.89
C ALA A 72 -1.74 -2.21 -5.63
N ASP A 73 -1.88 -3.38 -6.26
CA ASP A 73 -0.93 -4.48 -6.12
C ASP A 73 0.45 -4.08 -6.67
N ALA A 74 0.47 -3.41 -7.80
CA ALA A 74 1.72 -2.88 -8.39
C ALA A 74 2.39 -1.88 -7.44
N SER A 75 1.60 -1.05 -6.75
CA SER A 75 2.14 -0.11 -5.76
C SER A 75 2.76 -0.84 -4.56
N LEU A 76 2.17 -1.95 -4.13
CA LEU A 76 2.77 -2.78 -3.06
C LEU A 76 4.12 -3.34 -3.50
N SER A 77 4.23 -3.80 -4.74
CA SER A 77 5.51 -4.29 -5.29
C SER A 77 6.55 -3.18 -5.37
N GLU A 78 6.12 -1.97 -5.71
CA GLU A 78 6.99 -0.80 -5.75
C GLU A 78 7.54 -0.47 -4.37
N ILE A 79 6.67 -0.50 -3.36
CA ILE A 79 7.07 -0.28 -1.96
C ILE A 79 8.09 -1.32 -1.53
N ASP A 80 7.86 -2.58 -1.87
CA ASP A 80 8.78 -3.66 -1.52
C ASP A 80 10.19 -3.38 -2.03
N THR A 81 10.31 -3.02 -3.30
CA THR A 81 11.60 -2.68 -3.92
C THR A 81 12.23 -1.48 -3.23
N GLN A 82 11.45 -0.44 -2.95
CA GLN A 82 11.96 0.79 -2.33
C GLN A 82 12.40 0.55 -0.88
N LEU A 83 11.75 -0.34 -0.15
CA LEU A 83 12.18 -0.73 1.19
C LEU A 83 13.51 -1.46 1.15
N GLU A 84 13.69 -2.37 0.19
CA GLU A 84 14.96 -3.08 0.00
C GLU A 84 16.09 -2.09 -0.29
N ILE A 85 15.84 -1.14 -1.17
CA ILE A 85 16.83 -0.09 -1.50
C ILE A 85 17.15 0.73 -0.25
N SER A 86 16.15 1.08 0.54
CA SER A 86 16.32 1.88 1.75
C SER A 86 17.18 1.13 2.78
N LEU A 87 16.96 -0.16 2.93
CA LEU A 87 17.76 -1.01 3.81
C LEU A 87 19.21 -1.08 3.32
N MET A 88 19.38 -1.33 2.03
CA MET A 88 20.70 -1.46 1.41
C MET A 88 21.52 -0.18 1.57
N LEU A 89 20.89 0.97 1.45
CA LEU A 89 21.57 2.26 1.56
C LEU A 89 21.75 2.74 3.00
N GLY A 90 21.21 2.00 3.97
CA GLY A 90 21.34 2.32 5.39
C GLY A 90 20.39 3.39 5.87
N PHE A 91 19.34 3.72 5.11
CA PHE A 91 18.33 4.70 5.51
C PHE A 91 17.29 4.10 6.46
N LEU A 92 17.19 2.79 6.49
CA LEU A 92 16.22 2.03 7.27
C LEU A 92 16.96 0.90 7.97
N ASP A 93 16.74 0.74 9.28
CA ASP A 93 17.37 -0.35 10.01
C ASP A 93 16.60 -1.66 9.80
N GLN A 94 17.26 -2.77 10.17
CA GLN A 94 16.72 -4.12 9.97
C GLN A 94 15.38 -4.32 10.69
N THR A 95 15.26 -3.82 11.92
CA THR A 95 14.05 -3.99 12.71
C THR A 95 12.85 -3.31 12.04
N ASN A 96 13.03 -2.05 11.62
CA ASN A 96 11.97 -1.31 10.93
C ASN A 96 11.66 -1.92 9.57
N PHE A 97 12.69 -2.41 8.87
CA PHE A 97 12.48 -3.11 7.61
C PHE A 97 11.62 -4.36 7.82
N ASP A 98 11.98 -5.20 8.78
CA ASP A 98 11.28 -6.46 9.02
C ASP A 98 9.82 -6.24 9.40
N GLU A 99 9.56 -5.27 10.28
CA GLU A 99 8.20 -4.95 10.72
C GLU A 99 7.35 -4.40 9.57
N THR A 100 7.95 -3.56 8.73
CA THR A 100 7.23 -2.98 7.59
C THR A 100 6.96 -4.04 6.53
N GLU A 101 7.94 -4.91 6.27
CA GLU A 101 7.81 -6.01 5.32
C GLU A 101 6.67 -6.96 5.73
N GLU A 102 6.56 -7.23 7.02
CA GLU A 102 5.48 -8.07 7.55
C GLU A 102 4.10 -7.46 7.25
N SER A 103 3.96 -6.15 7.47
CA SER A 103 2.73 -5.43 7.14
C SER A 103 2.44 -5.45 5.64
N LEU A 104 3.48 -5.34 4.83
CA LEU A 104 3.38 -5.37 3.37
C LEU A 104 2.87 -6.72 2.89
N ILE A 105 3.44 -7.80 3.40
CA ILE A 105 3.05 -9.17 3.04
C ILE A 105 1.58 -9.41 3.42
N ALA A 106 1.18 -8.98 4.61
CA ALA A 106 -0.21 -9.11 5.05
C ALA A 106 -1.15 -8.37 4.10
N GLY A 107 -0.77 -7.16 3.69
CA GLY A 107 -1.55 -6.37 2.73
C GLY A 107 -1.68 -7.06 1.37
N GLU A 108 -0.59 -7.63 0.88
CA GLU A 108 -0.59 -8.36 -0.38
C GLU A 108 -1.53 -9.56 -0.34
N GLN A 109 -1.53 -10.31 0.76
CA GLN A 109 -2.40 -11.47 0.93
C GLN A 109 -3.87 -11.06 0.96
N LEU A 110 -4.20 -10.00 1.69
CA LEU A 110 -5.58 -9.50 1.77
C LEU A 110 -6.06 -8.97 0.42
N LEU A 111 -5.19 -8.24 -0.28
CA LEU A 111 -5.52 -7.71 -1.61
C LEU A 111 -5.72 -8.86 -2.60
N GLY A 112 -4.87 -9.87 -2.54
CA GLY A 112 -5.01 -11.07 -3.37
C GLY A 112 -6.35 -11.75 -3.15
N GLY A 113 -6.80 -11.86 -1.90
CA GLY A 113 -8.10 -12.41 -1.56
C GLY A 113 -9.25 -11.60 -2.15
N LEU A 114 -9.16 -10.29 -2.05
CA LEU A 114 -10.18 -9.39 -2.63
C LEU A 114 -10.22 -9.53 -4.15
N LYS A 115 -9.07 -9.55 -4.80
CA LYS A 115 -8.99 -9.71 -6.26
C LYS A 115 -9.64 -11.02 -6.71
N ARG A 116 -9.35 -12.11 -6.01
CA ARG A 116 -9.97 -13.41 -6.33
C ARG A 116 -11.48 -13.38 -6.16
N SER A 117 -11.94 -12.73 -5.09
CA SER A 117 -13.38 -12.58 -4.85
C SER A 117 -14.07 -11.82 -5.98
N ILE A 118 -13.47 -10.71 -6.40
CA ILE A 118 -13.99 -9.90 -7.52
C ILE A 118 -13.96 -10.70 -8.82
N ALA A 119 -12.89 -11.43 -9.06
CA ALA A 119 -12.74 -12.20 -10.32
C ALA A 119 -13.82 -13.29 -10.49
N ARG A 120 -14.43 -13.74 -9.37
CA ARG A 120 -15.48 -14.75 -9.40
C ARG A 120 -16.88 -14.19 -9.62
N GLN A 121 -17.03 -12.89 -9.62
CA GLN A 121 -18.33 -12.25 -9.81
C GLN A 121 -18.86 -12.41 -11.23
#